data_2f20a97bd2c30f26d875fe9f45899b31
#
_entry.id   2f20a97bd2c30f26d875fe9f45899b31
#
_cell.length_a   1.000
_cell.length_b   1.000
_cell.length_c   1.000
_cell.angle_alpha   90.00
_cell.angle_beta   90.00
_cell.angle_gamma   90.00
#
_symmetry.space_group_name_H-M   'P 1'
#
loop_
_entity.id
_entity.type
_entity.pdbx_description
1 polymer ?
#
loop_
_entity_poly.entity_id
_entity_poly.type
_entity_poly.pdbx_seq_one_letter_code
_entity_poly.pdbx_strand_id
1 'polypeptide(L)'
;MSASTAVPGHRTLHGEVLKPAASGRHGVVVSQCNDAAEAGITMLEAGGTAADAAVATALALAAAEPWNSGLGGIGFALIHPAGEARATAIDCGPRAPARLDPGMFPLSGATAADLFAWPAVVGDANVHGPLSFVVPSAVAGYRLLHERYGRLPLADVVAPALALARRGLPQDWFTTIKIASAASLLRLYPETARIYLPDGLPPVPPYQGLPRFLALGRLADTLERLGHAGWADFYEGDIAATLARDLAAMGAVLNVDDLRGCIASTGPALDIQWPGAVHPNAVLQAVTGPTAGPTLADVARHRPMGTVPDAAWFASMAQALRTAYVRRLEPEGCTSHISVCDAAGTMVSFTTTLLSSMGSRVVLPGTGVLMNNGVMWFDPRPGTANSIAPGAAPLCNMCPVIIRDGDEPILAAGASGGRRILAAVTQLVAFVHQCGMDPAAAAHHPRIDVSGGPVITVDDRLPSSVLEALRTVAPVERVEHAILPVNFACPNLIARTEGECTGISDVMSPWSAALAARPSPSRSQSAA
;
A
#
# COMPACT_ATOMS: atom_id res chain seq x y z
N MET A 1 -12.20 30.10 -23.72
CA MET A 1 -11.25 29.10 -24.21
C MET A 1 -10.24 28.85 -23.10
N SER A 2 -10.50 27.83 -22.26
CA SER A 2 -9.56 27.40 -21.22
C SER A 2 -8.38 26.74 -21.93
N ALA A 3 -7.20 27.31 -21.81
CA ALA A 3 -5.99 26.66 -22.25
C ALA A 3 -5.80 25.42 -21.36
N SER A 4 -6.00 24.22 -21.93
CA SER A 4 -5.57 22.99 -21.36
C SER A 4 -4.05 23.11 -21.16
N THR A 5 -3.61 23.40 -19.94
CA THR A 5 -2.20 23.32 -19.60
C THR A 5 -1.82 21.84 -19.64
N ALA A 6 -1.16 21.44 -20.71
CA ALA A 6 -0.62 20.08 -20.84
C ALA A 6 0.21 19.78 -19.58
N VAL A 7 -0.12 18.67 -18.91
CA VAL A 7 0.64 18.21 -17.74
C VAL A 7 2.06 17.87 -18.22
N PRO A 8 3.11 18.49 -17.67
CA PRO A 8 4.47 18.19 -18.10
C PRO A 8 4.84 16.76 -17.67
N GLY A 9 5.22 15.93 -18.64
CA GLY A 9 5.66 14.56 -18.39
C GLY A 9 7.06 14.48 -17.75
N HIS A 10 7.38 13.32 -17.24
CA HIS A 10 8.72 12.99 -16.78
C HIS A 10 9.61 12.59 -17.95
N ARG A 11 10.80 13.14 -18.01
CA ARG A 11 11.82 12.73 -18.96
C ARG A 11 12.81 11.80 -18.26
N THR A 12 12.97 10.60 -18.80
CA THR A 12 13.94 9.61 -18.35
C THR A 12 14.83 9.20 -19.51
N LEU A 13 15.86 8.41 -19.26
CA LEU A 13 16.69 7.79 -20.32
C LEU A 13 15.84 6.96 -21.31
N HIS A 14 14.63 6.60 -20.96
CA HIS A 14 13.71 5.78 -21.76
C HIS A 14 12.58 6.57 -22.43
N GLY A 15 12.58 7.89 -22.31
CA GLY A 15 11.58 8.78 -22.90
C GLY A 15 10.78 9.58 -21.87
N GLU A 16 9.68 10.17 -22.32
CA GLU A 16 8.77 10.93 -21.48
C GLU A 16 7.66 10.02 -20.95
N VAL A 17 7.44 9.99 -19.63
CA VAL A 17 6.40 9.21 -18.98
C VAL A 17 5.25 10.12 -18.56
N LEU A 18 4.07 9.82 -19.06
CA LEU A 18 2.80 10.44 -18.69
C LEU A 18 1.86 9.39 -18.12
N LYS A 19 1.29 9.66 -16.94
CA LYS A 19 0.27 8.79 -16.36
C LYS A 19 -1.09 9.47 -16.54
N PRO A 20 -2.05 8.85 -17.25
CA PRO A 20 -3.38 9.43 -17.39
C PRO A 20 -4.17 9.33 -16.08
N ALA A 21 -4.94 10.36 -15.77
CA ALA A 21 -5.99 10.29 -14.78
C ALA A 21 -7.23 9.62 -15.38
N ALA A 22 -8.07 9.01 -14.53
CA ALA A 22 -9.36 8.47 -14.90
C ALA A 22 -10.47 9.21 -14.15
N SER A 23 -11.52 9.63 -14.86
CA SER A 23 -12.65 10.35 -14.27
C SER A 23 -13.97 9.67 -14.59
N GLY A 24 -14.90 9.66 -13.63
CA GLY A 24 -16.22 9.09 -13.81
C GLY A 24 -17.16 9.33 -12.62
N ARG A 25 -18.49 9.26 -12.93
CA ARG A 25 -19.56 9.41 -11.94
C ARG A 25 -20.06 8.07 -11.39
N HIS A 26 -19.62 6.95 -11.98
CA HIS A 26 -20.04 5.61 -11.56
C HIS A 26 -19.02 4.94 -10.64
N GLY A 27 -17.96 5.64 -10.31
CA GLY A 27 -16.89 5.24 -9.41
C GLY A 27 -15.53 5.16 -10.10
N VAL A 28 -14.49 5.21 -9.28
CA VAL A 28 -13.08 5.16 -9.70
C VAL A 28 -12.32 4.26 -8.74
N VAL A 29 -11.42 3.45 -9.28
CA VAL A 29 -10.46 2.63 -8.54
C VAL A 29 -9.05 3.01 -8.95
N VAL A 30 -8.17 3.24 -7.98
CA VAL A 30 -6.75 3.46 -8.20
C VAL A 30 -5.95 2.41 -7.44
N SER A 31 -5.05 1.73 -8.15
CA SER A 31 -4.18 0.70 -7.59
C SER A 31 -2.79 0.75 -8.20
N GLN A 32 -1.82 0.15 -7.54
CA GLN A 32 -0.45 0.00 -8.06
C GLN A 32 -0.32 -1.06 -9.15
N CYS A 33 -1.39 -1.82 -9.43
CA CYS A 33 -1.44 -2.77 -10.54
C CYS A 33 -2.76 -2.60 -11.30
N ASN A 34 -2.68 -2.47 -12.64
CA ASN A 34 -3.84 -2.32 -13.52
C ASN A 34 -4.81 -3.50 -13.38
N ASP A 35 -4.31 -4.74 -13.41
CA ASP A 35 -5.16 -5.94 -13.28
C ASP A 35 -5.95 -5.96 -11.96
N ALA A 36 -5.34 -5.44 -10.88
CA ALA A 36 -6.02 -5.31 -9.59
C ALA A 36 -7.04 -4.16 -9.60
N ALA A 37 -6.76 -3.05 -10.28
CA ALA A 37 -7.73 -1.97 -10.46
C ALA A 37 -8.94 -2.45 -11.29
N GLU A 38 -8.73 -3.26 -12.33
CA GLU A 38 -9.80 -3.88 -13.13
C GLU A 38 -10.68 -4.81 -12.28
N ALA A 39 -10.10 -5.57 -11.35
CA ALA A 39 -10.87 -6.39 -10.40
C ALA A 39 -11.82 -5.52 -9.56
N GLY A 40 -11.35 -4.37 -9.07
CA GLY A 40 -12.20 -3.42 -8.33
C GLY A 40 -13.29 -2.79 -9.19
N ILE A 41 -12.96 -2.38 -10.42
CA ILE A 41 -13.94 -1.82 -11.38
C ILE A 41 -15.04 -2.83 -11.70
N THR A 42 -14.69 -4.10 -11.87
CA THR A 42 -15.68 -5.17 -12.10
C THR A 42 -16.72 -5.22 -10.99
N MET A 43 -16.33 -4.99 -9.73
CA MET A 43 -17.27 -4.93 -8.61
C MET A 43 -18.19 -3.71 -8.69
N LEU A 44 -17.65 -2.53 -9.00
CA LEU A 44 -18.47 -1.31 -9.15
C LEU A 44 -19.47 -1.44 -10.30
N GLU A 45 -19.05 -1.97 -11.44
CA GLU A 45 -19.90 -2.22 -12.62
C GLU A 45 -20.98 -3.29 -12.35
N ALA A 46 -20.71 -4.24 -11.45
CA ALA A 46 -21.69 -5.23 -10.99
C ALA A 46 -22.69 -4.66 -9.93
N GLY A 47 -22.58 -3.38 -9.58
CA GLY A 47 -23.44 -2.73 -8.59
C GLY A 47 -22.97 -2.92 -7.15
N GLY A 48 -21.74 -3.31 -6.94
CA GLY A 48 -21.06 -3.37 -5.65
C GLY A 48 -20.74 -1.99 -5.08
N THR A 49 -20.26 -1.97 -3.87
CA THR A 49 -19.84 -0.77 -3.12
C THR A 49 -18.33 -0.51 -3.27
N ALA A 50 -17.86 0.64 -2.76
CA ALA A 50 -16.45 0.92 -2.62
C ALA A 50 -15.71 -0.14 -1.78
N ALA A 51 -16.40 -0.77 -0.80
CA ALA A 51 -15.84 -1.85 0.00
C ALA A 51 -15.63 -3.13 -0.81
N ASP A 52 -16.63 -3.56 -1.61
CA ASP A 52 -16.48 -4.70 -2.52
C ASP A 52 -15.31 -4.50 -3.47
N ALA A 53 -15.22 -3.31 -4.08
CA ALA A 53 -14.15 -2.96 -5.00
C ALA A 53 -12.77 -2.96 -4.34
N ALA A 54 -12.64 -2.37 -3.15
CA ALA A 54 -11.37 -2.33 -2.42
C ALA A 54 -10.91 -3.75 -2.03
N VAL A 55 -11.82 -4.61 -1.59
CA VAL A 55 -11.50 -6.00 -1.21
C VAL A 55 -11.13 -6.83 -2.45
N ALA A 56 -11.88 -6.72 -3.55
CA ALA A 56 -11.53 -7.42 -4.79
C ALA A 56 -10.15 -6.98 -5.33
N THR A 57 -9.86 -5.68 -5.29
CA THR A 57 -8.54 -5.13 -5.64
C THR A 57 -7.44 -5.69 -4.74
N ALA A 58 -7.65 -5.73 -3.41
CA ALA A 58 -6.67 -6.24 -2.45
C ALA A 58 -6.40 -7.74 -2.63
N LEU A 59 -7.43 -8.54 -2.88
CA LEU A 59 -7.30 -9.97 -3.20
C LEU A 59 -6.55 -10.18 -4.53
N ALA A 60 -6.85 -9.37 -5.54
CA ALA A 60 -6.21 -9.44 -6.86
C ALA A 60 -4.71 -9.12 -6.79
N LEU A 61 -4.30 -8.19 -5.93
CA LEU A 61 -2.88 -7.87 -5.71
C LEU A 61 -2.05 -9.09 -5.27
N ALA A 62 -2.64 -10.06 -4.56
CA ALA A 62 -1.94 -11.30 -4.19
C ALA A 62 -1.43 -12.10 -5.39
N ALA A 63 -2.11 -12.00 -6.54
CA ALA A 63 -1.74 -12.66 -7.79
C ALA A 63 -1.03 -11.72 -8.77
N ALA A 64 -1.40 -10.44 -8.79
CA ALA A 64 -0.94 -9.48 -9.78
C ALA A 64 0.32 -8.71 -9.34
N GLU A 65 0.51 -8.50 -8.03
CA GLU A 65 1.66 -7.79 -7.46
C GLU A 65 2.19 -8.49 -6.17
N PRO A 66 2.54 -9.77 -6.23
CA PRO A 66 2.81 -10.58 -5.04
C PRO A 66 4.02 -10.13 -4.21
N TRP A 67 4.88 -9.26 -4.75
CA TRP A 67 6.05 -8.74 -4.02
C TRP A 67 5.73 -7.65 -3.00
N ASN A 68 4.57 -7.02 -3.04
CA ASN A 68 4.21 -5.92 -2.14
C ASN A 68 3.13 -6.31 -1.12
N SER A 69 2.11 -7.07 -1.53
CA SER A 69 0.97 -7.41 -0.68
C SER A 69 0.36 -8.77 -1.03
N GLY A 70 -0.56 -9.26 -0.21
CA GLY A 70 -1.23 -10.54 -0.44
C GLY A 70 -1.89 -11.10 0.81
N LEU A 71 -2.40 -12.34 0.73
CA LEU A 71 -3.15 -12.99 1.83
C LEU A 71 -2.31 -13.16 3.10
N GLY A 72 -0.99 -13.32 2.97
CA GLY A 72 -0.06 -13.42 4.10
C GLY A 72 0.34 -12.08 4.72
N GLY A 73 -0.30 -10.97 4.30
CA GLY A 73 0.03 -9.62 4.70
C GLY A 73 -0.74 -9.07 5.89
N ILE A 74 -0.60 -7.76 6.06
CA ILE A 74 -1.28 -6.94 7.08
C ILE A 74 -1.78 -5.66 6.41
N GLY A 75 -2.56 -4.82 7.10
CA GLY A 75 -2.99 -3.55 6.53
C GLY A 75 -3.71 -2.61 7.49
N PHE A 76 -4.04 -1.43 6.97
CA PHE A 76 -4.90 -0.45 7.61
C PHE A 76 -5.80 0.21 6.55
N ALA A 77 -7.05 0.42 6.88
CA ALA A 77 -7.98 1.09 5.98
C ALA A 77 -8.77 2.20 6.67
N LEU A 78 -9.24 3.13 5.86
CA LEU A 78 -10.34 4.04 6.18
C LEU A 78 -11.47 3.77 5.20
N ILE A 79 -12.69 3.76 5.71
CA ILE A 79 -13.89 3.85 4.90
C ILE A 79 -14.73 5.01 5.38
N HIS A 80 -15.14 5.88 4.46
CA HIS A 80 -16.08 6.97 4.74
C HIS A 80 -17.31 6.80 3.84
N PRO A 81 -18.38 6.21 4.39
CA PRO A 81 -19.65 6.12 3.67
C PRO A 81 -20.19 7.53 3.36
N ALA A 82 -20.79 7.68 2.18
CA ALA A 82 -21.40 8.94 1.79
C ALA A 82 -22.52 9.34 2.77
N GLY A 83 -22.51 10.60 3.20
CA GLY A 83 -23.48 11.14 4.15
C GLY A 83 -23.25 10.76 5.62
N GLU A 84 -22.18 10.03 5.93
CA GLU A 84 -21.77 9.82 7.32
C GLU A 84 -20.82 10.92 7.80
N ALA A 85 -20.97 11.32 9.07
CA ALA A 85 -20.17 12.41 9.64
C ALA A 85 -18.68 12.08 9.77
N ARG A 86 -18.28 10.79 9.68
CA ARG A 86 -16.94 10.34 10.02
C ARG A 86 -16.55 9.04 9.33
N ALA A 87 -15.29 8.94 8.92
CA ALA A 87 -14.74 7.66 8.50
C ALA A 87 -14.58 6.69 9.67
N THR A 88 -14.73 5.41 9.37
CA THR A 88 -14.33 4.30 10.23
C THR A 88 -12.91 3.86 9.84
N ALA A 89 -12.02 3.80 10.84
CA ALA A 89 -10.72 3.18 10.69
C ALA A 89 -10.82 1.67 10.92
N ILE A 90 -10.14 0.89 10.08
CA ILE A 90 -9.99 -0.56 10.19
C ILE A 90 -8.53 -0.85 10.48
N ASP A 91 -8.28 -1.49 11.62
CA ASP A 91 -6.96 -1.96 12.04
C ASP A 91 -6.87 -3.47 11.84
N CYS A 92 -6.14 -3.87 10.81
CA CYS A 92 -5.63 -5.21 10.58
C CYS A 92 -4.08 -5.15 10.48
N GLY A 93 -3.48 -4.36 11.37
CA GLY A 93 -2.05 -4.11 11.44
C GLY A 93 -1.24 -5.28 12.00
N PRO A 94 0.08 -5.13 12.02
CA PRO A 94 0.99 -6.18 12.44
C PRO A 94 0.87 -6.48 13.92
N ARG A 95 0.90 -7.79 14.26
CA ARG A 95 1.02 -8.28 15.62
C ARG A 95 2.00 -9.43 15.67
N ALA A 96 2.97 -9.34 16.55
CA ALA A 96 3.92 -10.42 16.81
C ALA A 96 3.18 -11.68 17.28
N PRO A 97 3.65 -12.89 16.91
CA PRO A 97 3.14 -14.12 17.49
C PRO A 97 3.23 -14.13 19.03
N ALA A 98 2.28 -14.75 19.70
CA ALA A 98 2.21 -14.79 21.15
C ALA A 98 3.42 -15.49 21.83
N ARG A 99 4.13 -16.35 21.08
CA ARG A 99 5.33 -17.05 21.54
C ARG A 99 6.64 -16.47 21.02
N LEU A 100 6.62 -15.28 20.37
CA LEU A 100 7.82 -14.66 19.86
C LEU A 100 8.70 -14.22 21.04
N ASP A 101 9.94 -14.74 21.07
CA ASP A 101 10.93 -14.42 22.11
C ASP A 101 12.04 -13.53 21.51
N PRO A 102 12.33 -12.35 22.09
CA PRO A 102 13.46 -11.51 21.68
C PRO A 102 14.80 -12.25 21.63
N GLY A 103 15.00 -13.26 22.48
CA GLY A 103 16.19 -14.11 22.49
C GLY A 103 16.44 -14.91 21.21
N MET A 104 15.41 -15.05 20.36
CA MET A 104 15.55 -15.67 19.02
C MET A 104 16.28 -14.77 18.02
N PHE A 105 16.55 -13.52 18.35
CA PHE A 105 17.12 -12.50 17.46
C PHE A 105 18.41 -11.90 18.02
N PRO A 106 19.45 -12.70 18.27
CA PRO A 106 20.72 -12.19 18.78
C PRO A 106 21.37 -11.24 17.78
N LEU A 107 21.90 -10.13 18.29
CA LEU A 107 22.56 -9.12 17.46
C LEU A 107 23.88 -9.65 16.90
N SER A 108 24.17 -9.37 15.63
CA SER A 108 25.42 -9.79 14.96
C SER A 108 26.60 -8.86 15.23
N GLY A 109 26.35 -7.67 15.81
CA GLY A 109 27.35 -6.61 15.96
C GLY A 109 27.51 -5.70 14.74
N ALA A 110 26.86 -5.99 13.62
CA ALA A 110 26.80 -5.14 12.43
C ALA A 110 25.56 -4.24 12.43
N THR A 111 25.52 -3.26 11.53
CA THR A 111 24.28 -2.54 11.18
C THR A 111 23.60 -3.24 10.01
N ALA A 112 22.29 -3.41 10.05
CA ALA A 112 21.55 -3.98 8.92
C ALA A 112 21.70 -3.08 7.69
N ALA A 113 21.94 -3.71 6.54
CA ALA A 113 22.02 -3.03 5.25
C ALA A 113 20.65 -2.95 4.56
N ASP A 114 19.59 -3.25 5.30
CA ASP A 114 18.20 -3.28 4.81
C ASP A 114 17.49 -1.93 4.99
N LEU A 115 16.16 -1.95 4.91
CA LEU A 115 15.28 -0.79 4.98
C LEU A 115 15.37 -0.02 6.32
N PHE A 116 15.88 -0.66 7.37
CA PHE A 116 15.97 -0.08 8.71
C PHE A 116 17.45 -0.01 9.13
N ALA A 117 17.91 1.11 9.58
CA ALA A 117 19.24 1.24 10.16
C ALA A 117 19.31 0.60 11.57
N TRP A 118 18.61 -0.52 11.79
CA TRP A 118 18.67 -1.29 13.02
C TRP A 118 20.00 -2.05 13.13
N PRO A 119 20.42 -2.45 14.33
CA PRO A 119 21.47 -3.45 14.46
C PRO A 119 21.06 -4.74 13.74
N ALA A 120 22.00 -5.32 13.00
CA ALA A 120 21.73 -6.57 12.28
C ALA A 120 21.58 -7.75 13.24
N VAL A 121 20.65 -8.63 12.93
CA VAL A 121 20.41 -9.90 13.64
C VAL A 121 21.21 -11.01 12.97
N VAL A 122 21.68 -11.98 13.76
CA VAL A 122 22.39 -13.15 13.24
C VAL A 122 21.52 -13.89 12.20
N GLY A 123 22.05 -14.09 11.00
CA GLY A 123 21.37 -14.77 9.90
C GLY A 123 20.15 -14.02 9.35
N ASP A 124 20.02 -12.73 9.63
CA ASP A 124 18.88 -11.89 9.21
C ASP A 124 17.51 -12.52 9.54
N ALA A 125 17.43 -13.24 10.68
CA ALA A 125 16.28 -14.02 11.08
C ALA A 125 14.98 -13.20 11.26
N ASN A 126 15.09 -11.90 11.51
CA ASN A 126 13.97 -10.96 11.55
C ASN A 126 13.58 -10.43 10.15
N VAL A 127 14.42 -10.62 9.12
CA VAL A 127 14.25 -10.07 7.77
C VAL A 127 13.62 -11.07 6.82
N HIS A 128 14.05 -12.33 6.87
CA HIS A 128 13.52 -13.40 6.01
C HIS A 128 13.41 -14.73 6.74
N GLY A 129 12.60 -15.62 6.18
CA GLY A 129 12.37 -16.95 6.75
C GLY A 129 11.28 -17.01 7.82
N PRO A 130 11.08 -18.18 8.44
CA PRO A 130 9.91 -18.46 9.26
C PRO A 130 9.86 -17.71 10.59
N LEU A 131 10.96 -17.18 11.09
CA LEU A 131 10.98 -16.36 12.30
C LEU A 131 10.59 -14.90 12.06
N SER A 132 10.56 -14.44 10.80
CA SER A 132 10.24 -13.06 10.45
C SER A 132 8.73 -12.77 10.38
N PHE A 133 7.85 -13.77 10.51
CA PHE A 133 6.41 -13.62 10.35
C PHE A 133 5.76 -12.90 11.53
N VAL A 134 4.88 -11.95 11.24
CA VAL A 134 3.81 -11.55 12.15
C VAL A 134 2.50 -12.19 11.72
N VAL A 135 1.48 -12.12 12.56
CA VAL A 135 0.15 -12.67 12.26
C VAL A 135 -0.38 -12.07 10.96
N PRO A 136 -0.79 -12.89 9.95
CA PRO A 136 -1.27 -12.40 8.66
C PRO A 136 -2.71 -11.90 8.78
N SER A 137 -2.90 -10.66 9.18
CA SER A 137 -4.20 -10.08 9.53
C SER A 137 -4.92 -9.37 8.36
N ALA A 138 -4.30 -9.28 7.17
CA ALA A 138 -4.92 -8.61 6.03
C ALA A 138 -6.31 -9.19 5.68
N VAL A 139 -6.44 -10.52 5.66
CA VAL A 139 -7.71 -11.19 5.33
C VAL A 139 -8.79 -10.89 6.38
N ALA A 140 -8.43 -10.72 7.66
CA ALA A 140 -9.39 -10.28 8.69
C ALA A 140 -9.89 -8.83 8.42
N GLY A 141 -9.02 -7.96 7.92
CA GLY A 141 -9.40 -6.63 7.46
C GLY A 141 -10.32 -6.65 6.24
N TYR A 142 -10.02 -7.51 5.25
CA TYR A 142 -10.88 -7.72 4.07
C TYR A 142 -12.27 -8.23 4.49
N ARG A 143 -12.31 -9.22 5.37
CA ARG A 143 -13.55 -9.74 5.95
C ARG A 143 -14.37 -8.63 6.58
N LEU A 144 -13.77 -7.85 7.49
CA LEU A 144 -14.46 -6.79 8.22
C LEU A 144 -15.02 -5.71 7.28
N LEU A 145 -14.23 -5.30 6.27
CA LEU A 145 -14.65 -4.31 5.27
C LEU A 145 -15.80 -4.85 4.42
N HIS A 146 -15.70 -6.09 3.94
CA HIS A 146 -16.72 -6.72 3.11
C HIS A 146 -18.01 -7.02 3.87
N GLU A 147 -17.94 -7.67 5.05
CA GLU A 147 -19.13 -8.06 5.82
C GLU A 147 -19.92 -6.83 6.31
N ARG A 148 -19.25 -5.70 6.59
CA ARG A 148 -19.90 -4.52 7.15
C ARG A 148 -20.40 -3.53 6.08
N TYR A 149 -19.69 -3.41 4.96
CA TYR A 149 -19.93 -2.37 3.96
C TYR A 149 -20.09 -2.90 2.54
N GLY A 150 -19.83 -4.18 2.30
CA GLY A 150 -20.00 -4.84 1.01
C GLY A 150 -21.46 -5.18 0.73
N ARG A 151 -21.75 -5.44 -0.53
CA ARG A 151 -23.08 -5.83 -1.02
C ARG A 151 -23.06 -7.11 -1.84
N LEU A 152 -21.94 -7.38 -2.52
CA LEU A 152 -21.83 -8.52 -3.41
C LEU A 152 -21.51 -9.81 -2.63
N PRO A 153 -21.93 -10.99 -3.10
CA PRO A 153 -21.50 -12.25 -2.53
C PRO A 153 -19.97 -12.42 -2.54
N LEU A 154 -19.41 -13.04 -1.51
CA LEU A 154 -17.96 -13.25 -1.40
C LEU A 154 -17.38 -13.97 -2.63
N ALA A 155 -18.09 -14.97 -3.16
CA ALA A 155 -17.65 -15.69 -4.35
C ALA A 155 -17.42 -14.76 -5.55
N ASP A 156 -18.28 -13.76 -5.74
CA ASP A 156 -18.17 -12.78 -6.82
C ASP A 156 -16.98 -11.82 -6.57
N VAL A 157 -16.77 -11.42 -5.32
CA VAL A 157 -15.65 -10.53 -4.92
C VAL A 157 -14.30 -11.23 -5.08
N VAL A 158 -14.22 -12.54 -4.85
CA VAL A 158 -13.01 -13.35 -5.02
C VAL A 158 -12.74 -13.71 -6.48
N ALA A 159 -13.78 -13.79 -7.32
CA ALA A 159 -13.68 -14.33 -8.68
C ALA A 159 -12.59 -13.66 -9.56
N PRO A 160 -12.41 -12.33 -9.58
CA PRO A 160 -11.35 -11.71 -10.37
C PRO A 160 -9.95 -12.12 -9.90
N ALA A 161 -9.72 -12.16 -8.58
CA ALA A 161 -8.43 -12.58 -8.01
C ALA A 161 -8.13 -14.04 -8.34
N LEU A 162 -9.14 -14.91 -8.28
CA LEU A 162 -9.04 -16.32 -8.67
C LEU A 162 -8.68 -16.47 -10.15
N ALA A 163 -9.31 -15.68 -11.03
CA ALA A 163 -8.99 -15.68 -12.46
C ALA A 163 -7.53 -15.27 -12.72
N LEU A 164 -7.03 -14.24 -12.03
CA LEU A 164 -5.64 -13.80 -12.11
C LEU A 164 -4.67 -14.88 -11.57
N ALA A 165 -4.97 -15.51 -10.44
CA ALA A 165 -4.14 -16.58 -9.87
C ALA A 165 -4.08 -17.81 -10.78
N ARG A 166 -5.17 -18.15 -11.47
CA ARG A 166 -5.22 -19.23 -12.49
C ARG A 166 -4.45 -18.87 -13.76
N ARG A 167 -4.51 -17.62 -14.18
CA ARG A 167 -3.71 -17.11 -15.30
C ARG A 167 -2.23 -17.15 -14.99
N GLY A 168 -1.86 -16.81 -13.76
CA GLY A 168 -0.49 -16.64 -13.31
C GLY A 168 0.03 -15.20 -13.42
N LEU A 169 1.24 -14.99 -12.91
CA LEU A 169 1.93 -13.71 -12.90
C LEU A 169 2.59 -13.45 -14.28
N PRO A 170 2.34 -12.30 -14.93
CA PRO A 170 2.94 -12.01 -16.23
C PRO A 170 4.48 -11.94 -16.12
N GLN A 171 5.17 -12.57 -17.08
CA GLN A 171 6.62 -12.49 -17.21
C GLN A 171 6.99 -11.31 -18.10
N ASP A 172 6.99 -10.11 -17.52
CA ASP A 172 7.46 -8.90 -18.16
C ASP A 172 8.78 -8.39 -17.54
N TRP A 173 9.31 -7.30 -18.07
CA TRP A 173 10.57 -6.71 -17.60
C TRP A 173 10.49 -6.27 -16.12
N PHE A 174 9.32 -5.79 -15.66
CA PHE A 174 9.16 -5.32 -14.29
C PHE A 174 9.10 -6.49 -13.30
N THR A 175 8.36 -7.56 -13.63
CA THR A 175 8.39 -8.84 -12.90
C THR A 175 9.81 -9.39 -12.81
N THR A 176 10.54 -9.39 -13.94
CA THR A 176 11.94 -9.85 -13.96
C THR A 176 12.80 -9.10 -12.94
N ILE A 177 12.74 -7.76 -12.95
CA ILE A 177 13.54 -6.93 -12.03
C ILE A 177 13.13 -7.14 -10.58
N LYS A 178 11.82 -7.21 -10.29
CA LYS A 178 11.31 -7.44 -8.93
C LYS A 178 11.76 -8.80 -8.37
N ILE A 179 11.72 -9.84 -9.18
CA ILE A 179 12.20 -11.16 -8.77
C ILE A 179 13.73 -11.19 -8.68
N ALA A 180 14.43 -10.60 -9.64
CA ALA A 180 15.90 -10.56 -9.66
C ALA A 180 16.47 -9.86 -8.41
N SER A 181 15.85 -8.76 -7.97
CA SER A 181 16.27 -8.04 -6.77
C SER A 181 16.21 -8.86 -5.48
N ALA A 182 15.35 -9.89 -5.42
CA ALA A 182 15.18 -10.78 -4.28
C ALA A 182 15.76 -12.18 -4.49
N ALA A 183 16.28 -12.52 -5.68
CA ALA A 183 16.62 -13.87 -6.11
C ALA A 183 17.60 -14.59 -5.17
N SER A 184 18.57 -13.86 -4.60
CA SER A 184 19.55 -14.42 -3.65
C SER A 184 18.90 -15.04 -2.41
N LEU A 185 17.79 -14.46 -1.93
CA LEU A 185 17.04 -14.96 -0.77
C LEU A 185 15.92 -15.92 -1.19
N LEU A 186 15.25 -15.68 -2.32
CA LEU A 186 14.17 -16.56 -2.80
C LEU A 186 14.65 -17.99 -3.01
N ARG A 187 15.90 -18.21 -3.48
CA ARG A 187 16.51 -19.53 -3.68
C ARG A 187 16.68 -20.36 -2.42
N LEU A 188 16.66 -19.72 -1.24
CA LEU A 188 16.83 -20.42 0.05
C LEU A 188 15.56 -21.22 0.44
N TYR A 189 14.42 -20.91 -0.16
CA TYR A 189 13.13 -21.50 0.17
C TYR A 189 12.59 -22.31 -1.03
N PRO A 190 12.56 -23.65 -0.93
CA PRO A 190 12.32 -24.54 -2.07
C PRO A 190 11.04 -24.22 -2.86
N GLU A 191 9.91 -24.01 -2.18
CA GLU A 191 8.65 -23.70 -2.85
C GLU A 191 8.69 -22.31 -3.52
N THR A 192 9.27 -21.33 -2.87
CA THR A 192 9.44 -19.98 -3.41
C THR A 192 10.35 -19.98 -4.64
N ALA A 193 11.47 -20.71 -4.56
CA ALA A 193 12.37 -20.88 -5.69
C ALA A 193 11.67 -21.57 -6.87
N ARG A 194 10.88 -22.61 -6.60
CA ARG A 194 10.12 -23.35 -7.63
C ARG A 194 9.15 -22.42 -8.38
N ILE A 195 8.52 -21.47 -7.68
CA ILE A 195 7.53 -20.55 -8.26
C ILE A 195 8.22 -19.40 -9.00
N TYR A 196 9.16 -18.70 -8.33
CA TYR A 196 9.68 -17.42 -8.83
C TYR A 196 11.04 -17.52 -9.55
N LEU A 197 11.71 -18.65 -9.44
CA LEU A 197 13.01 -18.88 -10.08
C LEU A 197 12.97 -20.18 -10.92
N PRO A 198 12.13 -20.23 -11.98
CA PRO A 198 12.13 -21.38 -12.87
C PRO A 198 13.55 -21.57 -13.41
N ASP A 199 14.05 -22.81 -13.40
CA ASP A 199 15.41 -23.17 -13.78
C ASP A 199 16.51 -22.46 -12.95
N GLY A 200 16.17 -21.99 -11.73
CA GLY A 200 17.07 -21.32 -10.79
C GLY A 200 17.36 -19.85 -11.11
N LEU A 201 16.70 -19.27 -12.09
CA LEU A 201 16.90 -17.90 -12.58
C LEU A 201 15.59 -17.09 -12.52
N PRO A 202 15.66 -15.75 -12.38
CA PRO A 202 14.52 -14.89 -12.60
C PRO A 202 13.93 -15.10 -13.99
N PRO A 203 12.61 -15.11 -14.15
CA PRO A 203 11.98 -15.28 -15.46
C PRO A 203 12.28 -14.07 -16.34
N VAL A 204 12.45 -14.33 -17.64
CA VAL A 204 12.69 -13.30 -18.66
C VAL A 204 11.51 -13.32 -19.64
N PRO A 205 10.96 -12.16 -20.03
CA PRO A 205 9.91 -12.11 -21.04
C PRO A 205 10.41 -12.73 -22.36
N PRO A 206 9.53 -13.36 -23.14
CA PRO A 206 9.92 -13.85 -24.45
C PRO A 206 10.30 -12.67 -25.37
N TYR A 207 11.36 -12.83 -26.14
CA TYR A 207 11.79 -11.79 -27.08
C TYR A 207 10.73 -11.52 -28.16
N GLN A 208 9.96 -12.54 -28.53
CA GLN A 208 8.87 -12.47 -29.49
C GLN A 208 7.74 -13.45 -29.09
N GLY A 209 6.52 -13.17 -29.55
CA GLY A 209 5.37 -14.02 -29.36
C GLY A 209 4.45 -13.56 -28.22
N LEU A 210 3.65 -14.50 -27.71
CA LEU A 210 2.66 -14.20 -26.65
C LEU A 210 3.32 -14.06 -25.28
N PRO A 211 2.75 -13.25 -24.39
CA PRO A 211 3.18 -13.19 -22.99
C PRO A 211 3.19 -14.57 -22.34
N ARG A 212 4.17 -14.82 -21.48
CA ARG A 212 4.21 -16.00 -20.61
C ARG A 212 3.80 -15.63 -19.20
N PHE A 213 3.37 -16.63 -18.44
CA PHE A 213 2.91 -16.45 -17.08
C PHE A 213 3.58 -17.47 -16.16
N LEU A 214 3.87 -17.04 -14.92
CA LEU A 214 4.35 -17.91 -13.86
C LEU A 214 3.15 -18.44 -13.08
N ALA A 215 3.08 -19.75 -12.91
CA ALA A 215 2.10 -20.36 -12.02
C ALA A 215 2.42 -20.00 -10.56
N LEU A 216 1.42 -19.55 -9.81
CA LEU A 216 1.57 -19.08 -8.42
C LEU A 216 1.33 -20.19 -7.38
N GLY A 217 1.82 -21.39 -7.66
CA GLY A 217 1.65 -22.52 -6.75
C GLY A 217 0.18 -22.83 -6.50
N ARG A 218 -0.21 -22.96 -5.24
CA ARG A 218 -1.58 -23.28 -4.82
C ARG A 218 -2.45 -22.06 -4.48
N LEU A 219 -2.02 -20.85 -4.85
CA LEU A 219 -2.77 -19.64 -4.54
C LEU A 219 -4.20 -19.66 -5.11
N ALA A 220 -4.37 -20.20 -6.33
CA ALA A 220 -5.69 -20.32 -6.95
C ALA A 220 -6.61 -21.25 -6.14
N ASP A 221 -6.12 -22.39 -5.66
CA ASP A 221 -6.90 -23.33 -4.83
C ASP A 221 -7.33 -22.67 -3.52
N THR A 222 -6.46 -21.86 -2.91
CA THR A 222 -6.75 -21.13 -1.67
C THR A 222 -7.81 -20.06 -1.89
N LEU A 223 -7.72 -19.28 -2.98
CA LEU A 223 -8.74 -18.28 -3.32
C LEU A 223 -10.08 -18.91 -3.66
N GLU A 224 -10.09 -20.01 -4.41
CA GLU A 224 -11.32 -20.77 -4.72
C GLU A 224 -12.00 -21.26 -3.46
N ARG A 225 -11.24 -21.87 -2.55
CA ARG A 225 -11.76 -22.31 -1.27
C ARG A 225 -12.27 -21.16 -0.42
N LEU A 226 -11.54 -20.04 -0.36
CA LEU A 226 -11.97 -18.84 0.38
C LEU A 226 -13.33 -18.35 -0.13
N GLY A 227 -13.52 -18.29 -1.46
CA GLY A 227 -14.78 -17.90 -2.07
C GLY A 227 -15.96 -18.84 -1.74
N HIS A 228 -15.71 -20.14 -1.57
CA HIS A 228 -16.73 -21.14 -1.27
C HIS A 228 -16.99 -21.34 0.23
N ALA A 229 -15.91 -21.40 1.04
CA ALA A 229 -16.01 -21.72 2.47
C ALA A 229 -16.20 -20.49 3.36
N GLY A 230 -15.95 -19.28 2.82
CA GLY A 230 -16.09 -18.03 3.56
C GLY A 230 -14.82 -17.60 4.28
N TRP A 231 -14.86 -16.36 4.78
CA TRP A 231 -13.72 -15.71 5.43
C TRP A 231 -13.15 -16.47 6.63
N ALA A 232 -14.03 -17.12 7.42
CA ALA A 232 -13.62 -17.84 8.62
C ALA A 232 -12.67 -19.01 8.32
N ASP A 233 -12.75 -19.62 7.13
CA ASP A 233 -11.91 -20.75 6.74
C ASP A 233 -10.41 -20.40 6.74
N PHE A 234 -10.06 -19.12 6.50
CA PHE A 234 -8.66 -18.67 6.52
C PHE A 234 -8.02 -18.73 7.91
N TYR A 235 -8.81 -18.59 8.98
CA TYR A 235 -8.31 -18.56 10.36
C TYR A 235 -8.74 -19.75 11.22
N GLU A 236 -9.83 -20.44 10.86
CA GLU A 236 -10.48 -21.46 11.69
C GLU A 236 -10.75 -22.78 10.93
N GLY A 237 -10.75 -22.77 9.57
CA GLY A 237 -11.10 -23.93 8.74
C GLY A 237 -9.88 -24.67 8.14
N ASP A 238 -10.08 -25.24 6.95
CA ASP A 238 -9.06 -26.05 6.28
C ASP A 238 -7.90 -25.22 5.74
N ILE A 239 -8.14 -23.95 5.34
CA ILE A 239 -7.03 -23.04 4.99
C ILE A 239 -6.16 -22.85 6.22
N ALA A 240 -6.74 -22.53 7.39
CA ALA A 240 -6.00 -22.39 8.64
C ALA A 240 -5.23 -23.65 9.02
N ALA A 241 -5.86 -24.82 8.91
CA ALA A 241 -5.22 -26.10 9.21
C ALA A 241 -4.02 -26.39 8.28
N THR A 242 -4.13 -25.97 7.01
CA THR A 242 -3.06 -26.12 6.02
C THR A 242 -1.92 -25.14 6.29
N LEU A 243 -2.23 -23.86 6.55
CA LEU A 243 -1.26 -22.86 6.99
C LEU A 243 -0.49 -23.33 8.23
N ALA A 244 -1.21 -23.80 9.28
CA ALA A 244 -0.60 -24.24 10.52
C ALA A 244 0.34 -25.44 10.33
N ARG A 245 0.00 -26.35 9.41
CA ARG A 245 0.86 -27.52 9.07
C ARG A 245 2.16 -27.06 8.40
N ASP A 246 2.07 -26.16 7.43
CA ASP A 246 3.23 -25.60 6.73
C ASP A 246 4.13 -24.81 7.69
N LEU A 247 3.54 -23.96 8.54
CA LEU A 247 4.24 -23.18 9.56
C LEU A 247 5.00 -24.09 10.53
N ALA A 248 4.36 -25.15 11.03
CA ALA A 248 4.99 -26.10 11.93
C ALA A 248 6.13 -26.86 11.24
N ALA A 249 5.95 -27.27 9.98
CA ALA A 249 6.95 -28.01 9.21
C ALA A 249 8.24 -27.22 8.99
N MET A 250 8.16 -25.88 8.92
CA MET A 250 9.33 -25.01 8.75
C MET A 250 9.83 -24.37 10.06
N GLY A 251 9.29 -24.75 11.21
CA GLY A 251 9.72 -24.27 12.53
C GLY A 251 9.35 -22.81 12.81
N ALA A 252 8.26 -22.31 12.23
CA ALA A 252 7.78 -20.96 12.51
C ALA A 252 7.28 -20.86 13.96
N VAL A 253 7.45 -19.68 14.56
CA VAL A 253 6.88 -19.34 15.89
C VAL A 253 5.39 -19.11 15.79
N LEU A 254 4.95 -18.48 14.69
CA LEU A 254 3.55 -18.31 14.36
C LEU A 254 2.84 -19.66 14.26
N ASN A 255 1.71 -19.82 14.93
CA ASN A 255 1.00 -21.08 15.05
C ASN A 255 -0.53 -20.94 14.88
N VAL A 256 -1.26 -22.03 14.99
CA VAL A 256 -2.71 -22.06 14.80
C VAL A 256 -3.49 -21.21 15.81
N ASP A 257 -2.98 -21.04 17.02
CA ASP A 257 -3.66 -20.25 18.05
C ASP A 257 -3.53 -18.75 17.73
N ASP A 258 -2.38 -18.34 17.19
CA ASP A 258 -2.18 -16.98 16.69
C ASP A 258 -3.12 -16.69 15.49
N LEU A 259 -3.34 -17.68 14.61
CA LEU A 259 -4.29 -17.54 13.49
C LEU A 259 -5.72 -17.40 14.01
N ARG A 260 -6.17 -18.28 14.90
CA ARG A 260 -7.52 -18.23 15.51
C ARG A 260 -7.77 -16.97 16.32
N GLY A 261 -6.74 -16.45 16.97
CA GLY A 261 -6.78 -15.19 17.71
C GLY A 261 -6.72 -13.94 16.84
N CYS A 262 -6.58 -14.06 15.51
CA CYS A 262 -6.46 -12.94 14.60
C CYS A 262 -7.81 -12.23 14.39
N ILE A 263 -7.92 -11.01 14.90
CA ILE A 263 -9.12 -10.17 14.79
C ILE A 263 -8.71 -8.80 14.28
N ALA A 264 -9.36 -8.35 13.18
CA ALA A 264 -9.32 -6.95 12.81
C ALA A 264 -10.30 -6.14 13.68
N SER A 265 -9.97 -4.91 13.97
CA SER A 265 -10.79 -4.03 14.79
C SER A 265 -11.22 -2.76 14.04
N THR A 266 -12.30 -2.13 14.51
CA THR A 266 -12.74 -0.82 14.03
C THR A 266 -12.65 0.23 15.12
N GLY A 267 -12.39 1.46 14.69
CA GLY A 267 -12.38 2.62 15.58
C GLY A 267 -12.70 3.90 14.81
N PRO A 268 -12.90 5.02 15.51
CA PRO A 268 -13.05 6.30 14.86
C PRO A 268 -11.72 6.72 14.20
N ALA A 269 -11.81 7.34 13.03
CA ALA A 269 -10.65 7.97 12.41
C ALA A 269 -10.10 9.13 13.27
N LEU A 270 -8.81 9.40 13.17
CA LEU A 270 -8.17 10.58 13.75
C LEU A 270 -8.49 11.80 12.88
N ASP A 271 -9.23 12.75 13.42
CA ASP A 271 -9.54 14.00 12.75
C ASP A 271 -8.38 15.00 12.88
N ILE A 272 -7.92 15.52 11.75
CA ILE A 272 -6.83 16.50 11.62
C ILE A 272 -7.36 17.69 10.83
N GLN A 273 -7.29 18.90 11.40
CA GLN A 273 -7.69 20.12 10.69
C GLN A 273 -6.77 20.34 9.49
N TRP A 274 -7.37 20.39 8.30
CA TRP A 274 -6.64 20.57 7.04
C TRP A 274 -7.38 21.50 6.11
N PRO A 275 -7.44 22.81 6.45
CA PRO A 275 -8.11 23.80 5.61
C PRO A 275 -7.45 23.86 4.23
N GLY A 276 -8.27 23.94 3.19
CA GLY A 276 -7.87 24.08 1.81
C GLY A 276 -8.37 25.38 1.18
N ALA A 277 -7.94 25.66 -0.04
CA ALA A 277 -8.34 26.86 -0.77
C ALA A 277 -9.85 26.91 -1.06
N VAL A 278 -10.44 25.76 -1.41
CA VAL A 278 -11.87 25.64 -1.75
C VAL A 278 -12.68 25.21 -0.53
N HIS A 279 -12.14 24.39 0.34
CA HIS A 279 -12.80 23.79 1.50
C HIS A 279 -12.09 24.24 2.80
N PRO A 280 -12.38 25.43 3.34
CA PRO A 280 -11.65 26.00 4.48
C PRO A 280 -11.90 25.26 5.81
N ASN A 281 -12.98 24.49 5.91
CA ASN A 281 -13.34 23.72 7.09
C ASN A 281 -13.05 22.21 6.94
N ALA A 282 -12.34 21.81 5.89
CA ALA A 282 -12.09 20.40 5.64
C ALA A 282 -11.26 19.75 6.75
N VAL A 283 -11.56 18.48 6.99
CA VAL A 283 -10.92 17.63 7.97
C VAL A 283 -10.28 16.45 7.26
N LEU A 284 -8.99 16.30 7.43
CA LEU A 284 -8.28 15.09 7.03
C LEU A 284 -8.45 14.03 8.12
N GLN A 285 -8.82 12.84 7.71
CA GLN A 285 -9.01 11.68 8.55
C GLN A 285 -7.88 10.68 8.30
N ALA A 286 -7.30 10.14 9.38
CA ALA A 286 -6.21 9.17 9.34
C ALA A 286 -6.47 8.03 10.32
N VAL A 287 -5.73 6.93 10.17
CA VAL A 287 -5.76 5.82 11.14
C VAL A 287 -4.92 6.18 12.35
N THR A 288 -5.42 5.87 13.54
CA THR A 288 -4.71 6.00 14.82
C THR A 288 -3.73 4.84 15.08
N GLY A 289 -3.14 4.76 16.26
CA GLY A 289 -2.28 3.66 16.68
C GLY A 289 -0.87 3.73 16.11
N PRO A 290 -0.24 2.58 15.79
CA PRO A 290 1.17 2.54 15.41
C PRO A 290 1.43 2.98 13.96
N THR A 291 0.47 3.66 13.30
CA THR A 291 0.57 4.14 11.90
C THR A 291 1.26 5.50 11.79
N ALA A 292 1.41 6.00 10.55
CA ALA A 292 1.91 7.36 10.33
C ALA A 292 0.85 8.46 10.60
N GLY A 293 -0.41 8.11 10.88
CA GLY A 293 -1.48 9.09 11.17
C GLY A 293 -1.17 10.10 12.26
N PRO A 294 -0.72 9.68 13.46
CA PRO A 294 -0.30 10.62 14.52
C PRO A 294 0.84 11.54 14.10
N THR A 295 1.80 11.05 13.31
CA THR A 295 2.90 11.86 12.78
C THR A 295 2.40 12.86 11.74
N LEU A 296 1.42 12.47 10.92
CA LEU A 296 0.76 13.39 9.99
C LEU A 296 0.05 14.53 10.73
N ALA A 297 -0.55 14.25 11.88
CA ALA A 297 -1.13 15.29 12.73
C ALA A 297 -0.07 16.30 13.24
N ASP A 298 1.15 15.83 13.52
CA ASP A 298 2.27 16.71 13.86
C ASP A 298 2.70 17.57 12.66
N VAL A 299 2.82 16.99 11.48
CA VAL A 299 3.12 17.74 10.24
C VAL A 299 2.05 18.80 9.97
N ALA A 300 0.77 18.44 10.14
CA ALA A 300 -0.35 19.34 9.88
C ALA A 300 -0.29 20.63 10.70
N ARG A 301 0.22 20.58 11.93
CA ARG A 301 0.36 21.76 12.80
C ARG A 301 1.43 22.75 12.34
N HIS A 302 2.41 22.30 11.56
CA HIS A 302 3.58 23.09 11.19
C HIS A 302 3.77 23.25 9.68
N ARG A 303 2.87 22.65 8.87
CA ARG A 303 2.94 22.73 7.41
C ARG A 303 2.78 24.15 6.90
N PRO A 304 3.30 24.48 5.70
CA PRO A 304 3.04 25.78 5.09
C PRO A 304 1.54 25.97 4.85
N MET A 305 1.05 27.19 5.05
CA MET A 305 -0.35 27.56 4.82
C MET A 305 -0.56 28.24 3.45
N GLY A 306 0.52 28.52 2.70
CA GLY A 306 0.44 29.11 1.35
C GLY A 306 -0.16 28.15 0.33
N THR A 307 -0.79 28.70 -0.71
CA THR A 307 -1.43 27.96 -1.80
C THR A 307 -0.54 27.79 -3.03
N VAL A 308 0.68 28.34 -3.00
CA VAL A 308 1.66 28.24 -4.09
C VAL A 308 2.86 27.44 -3.58
N PRO A 309 3.21 26.30 -4.20
CA PRO A 309 4.38 25.50 -3.79
C PRO A 309 5.68 26.13 -4.32
N ASP A 310 6.01 27.30 -3.81
CA ASP A 310 7.25 28.03 -4.07
C ASP A 310 8.41 27.57 -3.15
N ALA A 311 9.54 28.26 -3.23
CA ALA A 311 10.73 27.97 -2.46
C ALA A 311 10.48 28.02 -0.93
N ALA A 312 9.73 29.00 -0.46
CA ALA A 312 9.39 29.15 0.96
C ALA A 312 8.44 28.05 1.43
N TRP A 313 7.49 27.67 0.58
CA TRP A 313 6.57 26.56 0.83
C TRP A 313 7.33 25.24 1.02
N PHE A 314 8.23 24.90 0.09
CA PHE A 314 9.02 23.65 0.18
C PHE A 314 9.94 23.63 1.40
N ALA A 315 10.60 24.76 1.73
CA ALA A 315 11.43 24.84 2.93
C ALA A 315 10.61 24.64 4.22
N SER A 316 9.42 25.25 4.31
CA SER A 316 8.51 25.09 5.45
C SER A 316 7.98 23.65 5.54
N MET A 317 7.63 23.03 4.41
CA MET A 317 7.19 21.63 4.36
C MET A 317 8.31 20.68 4.81
N ALA A 318 9.52 20.89 4.32
CA ALA A 318 10.68 20.08 4.74
C ALA A 318 10.93 20.19 6.25
N GLN A 319 10.84 21.40 6.80
CA GLN A 319 11.03 21.64 8.25
C GLN A 319 9.92 20.95 9.07
N ALA A 320 8.65 21.04 8.62
CA ALA A 320 7.53 20.37 9.30
C ALA A 320 7.70 18.85 9.32
N LEU A 321 8.05 18.24 8.17
CA LEU A 321 8.33 16.82 8.05
C LEU A 321 9.50 16.40 8.94
N ARG A 322 10.65 17.09 8.89
CA ARG A 322 11.81 16.78 9.73
C ARG A 322 11.46 16.81 11.22
N THR A 323 10.75 17.85 11.67
CA THR A 323 10.34 17.98 13.06
C THR A 323 9.46 16.84 13.53
N ALA A 324 8.51 16.40 12.67
CA ALA A 324 7.63 15.28 12.96
C ALA A 324 8.38 13.94 13.00
N TYR A 325 9.31 13.73 12.06
CA TYR A 325 10.11 12.49 12.04
C TYR A 325 11.07 12.36 13.24
N VAL A 326 11.66 13.45 13.75
CA VAL A 326 12.52 13.41 14.94
C VAL A 326 11.76 12.91 16.17
N ARG A 327 10.45 13.17 16.24
CA ARG A 327 9.59 12.71 17.35
C ARG A 327 9.12 11.28 17.19
N ARG A 328 9.23 10.73 15.98
CA ARG A 328 8.82 9.38 15.64
C ARG A 328 10.02 8.44 15.71
N LEU A 329 9.90 7.35 16.46
CA LEU A 329 10.79 6.20 16.34
C LEU A 329 10.48 5.50 15.01
N GLU A 330 11.49 5.23 14.17
CA GLU A 330 11.25 4.92 12.77
C GLU A 330 11.40 3.45 12.42
N PRO A 331 10.48 2.88 11.56
CA PRO A 331 10.72 1.78 10.67
C PRO A 331 10.38 2.08 9.19
N GLU A 332 10.97 1.35 8.24
CA GLU A 332 10.70 1.41 6.79
C GLU A 332 9.98 0.15 6.26
N GLY A 333 9.31 0.21 5.07
CA GLY A 333 8.68 -0.95 4.44
C GLY A 333 8.23 -0.69 2.99
N CYS A 334 8.00 -1.78 2.21
CA CYS A 334 7.27 -1.78 0.95
C CYS A 334 5.78 -2.04 1.19
N THR A 335 4.90 -1.57 0.28
CA THR A 335 3.46 -1.54 0.56
C THR A 335 2.70 -1.43 -0.78
N SER A 336 1.42 -1.85 -0.82
CA SER A 336 0.48 -1.46 -1.88
C SER A 336 -0.58 -0.54 -1.28
N HIS A 337 -1.02 0.47 -2.06
CA HIS A 337 -2.13 1.34 -1.67
C HIS A 337 -3.24 1.29 -2.69
N ILE A 338 -4.48 1.31 -2.19
CA ILE A 338 -5.73 1.25 -2.94
C ILE A 338 -6.59 2.43 -2.54
N SER A 339 -7.05 3.22 -3.51
CA SER A 339 -8.08 4.24 -3.33
C SER A 339 -9.30 3.88 -4.16
N VAL A 340 -10.49 3.96 -3.58
CA VAL A 340 -11.77 3.69 -4.25
C VAL A 340 -12.76 4.80 -3.91
N CYS A 341 -13.55 5.22 -4.92
CA CYS A 341 -14.76 6.00 -4.76
C CYS A 341 -15.87 5.31 -5.53
N ASP A 342 -17.04 5.08 -4.94
CA ASP A 342 -18.20 4.54 -5.66
C ASP A 342 -19.15 5.64 -6.15
N ALA A 343 -20.21 5.23 -6.86
CA ALA A 343 -21.21 6.15 -7.41
C ALA A 343 -21.98 6.95 -6.33
N ALA A 344 -22.11 6.40 -5.13
CA ALA A 344 -22.73 7.10 -3.99
C ALA A 344 -21.80 8.15 -3.38
N GLY A 345 -20.50 8.09 -3.66
CA GLY A 345 -19.48 8.94 -3.08
C GLY A 345 -18.79 8.35 -1.85
N THR A 346 -19.11 7.10 -1.48
CA THR A 346 -18.35 6.38 -0.45
C THR A 346 -16.90 6.23 -0.88
N MET A 347 -15.97 6.57 0.01
CA MET A 347 -14.55 6.43 -0.25
C MET A 347 -13.88 5.39 0.65
N VAL A 348 -12.96 4.62 0.06
CA VAL A 348 -12.04 3.73 0.77
C VAL A 348 -10.62 4.12 0.46
N SER A 349 -9.80 4.20 1.50
CA SER A 349 -8.33 4.38 1.42
C SER A 349 -7.70 3.22 2.17
N PHE A 350 -7.07 2.28 1.47
CA PHE A 350 -6.58 1.03 2.03
C PHE A 350 -5.11 0.79 1.70
N THR A 351 -4.30 0.63 2.73
CA THR A 351 -2.88 0.29 2.62
C THR A 351 -2.67 -1.12 3.12
N THR A 352 -2.14 -2.01 2.26
CA THR A 352 -1.85 -3.42 2.59
C THR A 352 -0.42 -3.79 2.22
N THR A 353 0.22 -4.73 2.94
CA THR A 353 1.65 -4.99 2.76
C THR A 353 2.09 -6.35 3.27
N LEU A 354 3.15 -6.88 2.63
CA LEU A 354 4.01 -7.94 3.18
C LEU A 354 5.21 -7.40 3.97
N LEU A 355 5.39 -6.11 4.07
CA LEU A 355 6.44 -5.26 4.62
C LEU A 355 7.55 -4.95 3.61
N SER A 356 8.52 -5.82 3.40
CA SER A 356 9.55 -5.64 2.37
C SER A 356 9.16 -6.34 1.06
N SER A 357 9.90 -6.05 -0.01
CA SER A 357 9.67 -6.73 -1.30
C SER A 357 9.78 -8.25 -1.13
N MET A 358 8.76 -9.00 -1.56
CA MET A 358 8.60 -10.43 -1.36
C MET A 358 8.45 -10.85 0.13
N GLY A 359 8.12 -9.93 1.04
CA GLY A 359 7.91 -10.22 2.46
C GLY A 359 9.04 -11.02 3.08
N SER A 360 8.71 -12.14 3.71
CA SER A 360 9.66 -13.10 4.29
C SER A 360 10.43 -13.94 3.28
N ARG A 361 10.11 -13.86 1.99
CA ARG A 361 10.57 -14.73 0.89
C ARG A 361 10.08 -16.18 1.01
N VAL A 362 9.11 -16.45 1.88
CA VAL A 362 8.57 -17.79 2.12
C VAL A 362 7.15 -17.91 1.58
N VAL A 363 6.97 -18.74 0.58
CA VAL A 363 5.66 -19.23 0.13
C VAL A 363 5.33 -20.51 0.89
N LEU A 364 4.15 -20.58 1.49
CA LEU A 364 3.64 -21.76 2.17
C LEU A 364 3.15 -22.78 1.12
N PRO A 365 3.74 -24.01 1.06
CA PRO A 365 3.50 -24.93 -0.05
C PRO A 365 2.05 -25.41 -0.18
N GLY A 366 1.37 -25.59 0.94
CA GLY A 366 -0.01 -26.12 0.97
C GLY A 366 -1.06 -25.11 0.51
N THR A 367 -0.75 -23.80 0.56
CA THR A 367 -1.70 -22.72 0.25
C THR A 367 -1.25 -21.78 -0.86
N GLY A 368 0.04 -21.75 -1.19
CA GLY A 368 0.61 -20.74 -2.10
C GLY A 368 0.67 -19.33 -1.51
N VAL A 369 0.42 -19.16 -0.22
CA VAL A 369 0.44 -17.86 0.46
C VAL A 369 1.89 -17.42 0.70
N LEU A 370 2.27 -16.29 0.14
CA LEU A 370 3.54 -15.61 0.45
C LEU A 370 3.38 -14.85 1.77
N MET A 371 4.25 -15.14 2.74
CA MET A 371 4.16 -14.60 4.09
C MET A 371 4.89 -13.26 4.23
N ASN A 372 4.36 -12.41 5.10
CA ASN A 372 4.98 -11.15 5.50
C ASN A 372 6.28 -11.38 6.28
N ASN A 373 7.07 -10.31 6.46
CA ASN A 373 8.21 -10.27 7.37
C ASN A 373 8.09 -9.13 8.40
N GLY A 374 6.93 -9.06 9.04
CA GLY A 374 6.59 -7.95 9.94
C GLY A 374 7.44 -7.84 11.20
N VAL A 375 8.17 -8.90 11.60
CA VAL A 375 9.12 -8.83 12.72
C VAL A 375 10.26 -7.85 12.43
N MET A 376 10.59 -7.63 11.16
CA MET A 376 11.58 -6.64 10.73
C MET A 376 11.22 -5.20 11.15
N TRP A 377 9.95 -4.89 11.44
CA TRP A 377 9.55 -3.56 11.92
C TRP A 377 9.96 -3.25 13.35
N PHE A 378 10.22 -4.27 14.15
CA PHE A 378 10.70 -4.08 15.51
C PHE A 378 12.18 -3.69 15.55
N ASP A 379 12.56 -2.90 16.55
CA ASP A 379 13.95 -2.73 16.94
C ASP A 379 14.42 -4.02 17.64
N PRO A 380 15.44 -4.71 17.12
CA PRO A 380 15.92 -5.94 17.74
C PRO A 380 16.63 -5.71 19.08
N ARG A 381 16.95 -4.46 19.44
CA ARG A 381 17.50 -4.14 20.76
C ARG A 381 16.43 -4.28 21.85
N PRO A 382 16.73 -4.92 22.97
CA PRO A 382 15.79 -4.99 24.09
C PRO A 382 15.64 -3.63 24.78
N GLY A 383 14.46 -3.38 25.35
CA GLY A 383 14.19 -2.22 26.21
C GLY A 383 13.93 -0.90 25.46
N THR A 384 13.80 -0.90 24.15
CA THR A 384 13.31 0.27 23.39
C THR A 384 11.78 0.25 23.28
N ALA A 385 11.17 1.38 22.97
CA ALA A 385 9.72 1.48 22.83
C ALA A 385 9.16 0.62 21.68
N ASN A 386 9.99 0.23 20.71
CA ASN A 386 9.62 -0.60 19.56
C ASN A 386 10.33 -1.98 19.58
N SER A 387 10.79 -2.45 20.76
CA SER A 387 11.48 -3.75 20.88
C SER A 387 10.57 -4.91 20.50
N ILE A 388 11.18 -5.99 19.99
CA ILE A 388 10.51 -7.28 19.76
C ILE A 388 9.90 -7.76 21.10
N ALA A 389 8.59 -8.04 21.11
CA ALA A 389 7.92 -8.59 22.28
C ALA A 389 6.71 -9.45 21.84
N PRO A 390 6.35 -10.49 22.63
CA PRO A 390 5.17 -11.33 22.38
C PRO A 390 3.90 -10.52 22.22
N GLY A 391 3.13 -10.74 21.16
CA GLY A 391 1.85 -10.08 20.90
C GLY A 391 1.91 -8.57 20.65
N ALA A 392 3.10 -7.97 20.65
CA ALA A 392 3.26 -6.54 20.43
C ALA A 392 2.93 -6.12 18.99
N ALA A 393 2.53 -4.85 18.83
CA ALA A 393 2.34 -4.22 17.54
C ALA A 393 3.52 -3.25 17.29
N PRO A 394 4.32 -3.46 16.24
CA PRO A 394 5.41 -2.54 15.90
C PRO A 394 4.87 -1.26 15.28
N LEU A 395 5.67 -0.19 15.33
CA LEU A 395 5.40 1.02 14.56
C LEU A 395 5.46 0.72 13.06
N CYS A 396 4.60 1.34 12.26
CA CYS A 396 4.58 1.19 10.82
C CYS A 396 4.32 2.53 10.11
N ASN A 397 4.66 2.63 8.82
CA ASN A 397 4.57 3.89 8.06
C ASN A 397 3.32 4.02 7.19
N MET A 398 2.37 3.09 7.28
CA MET A 398 1.13 3.17 6.51
C MET A 398 0.34 4.42 6.88
N CYS A 399 -0.11 5.13 5.84
CA CYS A 399 -0.76 6.43 5.97
C CYS A 399 -1.94 6.56 5.01
N PRO A 400 -2.97 5.67 5.10
CA PRO A 400 -4.20 5.91 4.38
C PRO A 400 -4.91 7.12 4.97
N VAL A 401 -5.42 8.00 4.09
CA VAL A 401 -6.11 9.23 4.48
C VAL A 401 -7.37 9.45 3.65
N ILE A 402 -8.36 10.11 4.25
CA ILE A 402 -9.55 10.66 3.57
C ILE A 402 -9.72 12.10 4.04
N ILE A 403 -10.03 13.02 3.12
CA ILE A 403 -10.47 14.38 3.46
C ILE A 403 -11.98 14.43 3.30
N ARG A 404 -12.67 15.03 4.28
CA ARG A 404 -14.09 15.36 4.22
C ARG A 404 -14.32 16.86 4.34
N ASP A 405 -15.40 17.33 3.72
CA ASP A 405 -15.99 18.64 3.95
C ASP A 405 -17.44 18.46 4.39
N GLY A 406 -17.77 18.87 5.62
CA GLY A 406 -19.01 18.44 6.26
C GLY A 406 -19.04 16.91 6.40
N ASP A 407 -20.11 16.29 5.89
CA ASP A 407 -20.32 14.83 5.91
C ASP A 407 -19.92 14.16 4.57
N GLU A 408 -19.34 14.89 3.64
CA GLU A 408 -18.97 14.40 2.32
C GLU A 408 -17.46 14.11 2.22
N PRO A 409 -17.03 12.89 1.90
CA PRO A 409 -15.65 12.61 1.56
C PRO A 409 -15.32 13.19 0.18
N ILE A 410 -14.25 13.99 0.11
CA ILE A 410 -13.86 14.72 -1.10
C ILE A 410 -12.51 14.30 -1.66
N LEU A 411 -11.70 13.58 -0.87
CA LEU A 411 -10.41 13.05 -1.32
C LEU A 411 -10.04 11.81 -0.52
N ALA A 412 -9.58 10.77 -1.21
CA ALA A 412 -8.92 9.60 -0.62
C ALA A 412 -7.51 9.47 -1.18
N ALA A 413 -6.51 9.24 -0.34
CA ALA A 413 -5.12 9.11 -0.76
C ALA A 413 -4.31 8.20 0.16
N GLY A 414 -3.18 7.74 -0.37
CA GLY A 414 -2.14 7.04 0.36
C GLY A 414 -0.98 6.70 -0.56
N ALA A 415 -0.03 5.92 -0.07
CA ALA A 415 1.15 5.58 -0.85
C ALA A 415 1.75 4.24 -0.45
N SER A 416 2.60 3.70 -1.32
CA SER A 416 3.61 2.71 -0.99
C SER A 416 5.01 3.33 -0.99
N GLY A 417 5.96 2.76 -0.25
CA GLY A 417 7.35 3.24 -0.27
C GLY A 417 7.97 3.48 1.10
N GLY A 418 7.51 2.77 2.12
CA GLY A 418 8.11 2.78 3.45
C GLY A 418 8.06 4.14 4.14
N ARG A 419 9.20 4.61 4.62
CA ARG A 419 9.34 5.91 5.31
C ARG A 419 8.92 7.10 4.44
N ARG A 420 9.09 6.99 3.13
CA ARG A 420 8.75 8.04 2.15
C ARG A 420 7.25 8.27 2.00
N ILE A 421 6.41 7.35 2.52
CA ILE A 421 4.94 7.42 2.42
C ILE A 421 4.40 8.73 3.00
N LEU A 422 4.81 9.09 4.21
CA LEU A 422 4.30 10.28 4.89
C LEU A 422 4.59 11.56 4.09
N ALA A 423 5.83 11.72 3.61
CA ALA A 423 6.23 12.89 2.82
C ALA A 423 5.44 12.98 1.50
N ALA A 424 5.25 11.85 0.82
CA ALA A 424 4.51 11.80 -0.44
C ALA A 424 3.02 12.09 -0.24
N VAL A 425 2.36 11.44 0.74
CA VAL A 425 0.93 11.67 1.04
C VAL A 425 0.69 13.11 1.45
N THR A 426 1.52 13.66 2.33
CA THR A 426 1.40 15.04 2.79
C THR A 426 1.45 16.03 1.64
N GLN A 427 2.44 15.90 0.74
CA GLN A 427 2.61 16.82 -0.39
C GLN A 427 1.49 16.65 -1.41
N LEU A 428 1.10 15.40 -1.75
CA LEU A 428 0.05 15.15 -2.72
C LEU A 428 -1.30 15.71 -2.26
N VAL A 429 -1.65 15.49 -0.99
CA VAL A 429 -2.83 16.07 -0.36
C VAL A 429 -2.77 17.60 -0.39
N ALA A 430 -1.62 18.19 -0.06
CA ALA A 430 -1.46 19.63 -0.08
C ALA A 430 -1.57 20.22 -1.50
N PHE A 431 -0.98 19.57 -2.50
CA PHE A 431 -1.06 20.02 -3.90
C PHE A 431 -2.51 20.07 -4.41
N VAL A 432 -3.29 19.01 -4.16
CA VAL A 432 -4.68 18.97 -4.60
C VAL A 432 -5.55 19.87 -3.74
N HIS A 433 -5.56 19.65 -2.43
CA HIS A 433 -6.55 20.26 -1.55
C HIS A 433 -6.19 21.70 -1.16
N GLN A 434 -4.92 21.98 -0.87
CA GLN A 434 -4.47 23.30 -0.41
C GLN A 434 -4.07 24.22 -1.58
N CYS A 435 -3.33 23.68 -2.57
CA CYS A 435 -2.86 24.48 -3.72
C CYS A 435 -3.85 24.48 -4.88
N GLY A 436 -4.92 23.67 -4.83
CA GLY A 436 -5.98 23.64 -5.86
C GLY A 436 -5.54 23.03 -7.19
N MET A 437 -4.51 22.18 -7.19
CA MET A 437 -4.10 21.45 -8.39
C MET A 437 -5.12 20.38 -8.74
N ASP A 438 -5.34 20.16 -10.02
CA ASP A 438 -6.04 18.93 -10.43
C ASP A 438 -5.21 17.68 -10.08
N PRO A 439 -5.85 16.51 -9.92
CA PRO A 439 -5.15 15.27 -9.53
C PRO A 439 -3.97 14.91 -10.45
N ALA A 440 -4.10 15.11 -11.77
CA ALA A 440 -3.04 14.77 -12.71
C ALA A 440 -1.84 15.71 -12.55
N ALA A 441 -2.08 17.02 -12.45
CA ALA A 441 -1.02 17.99 -12.19
C ALA A 441 -0.30 17.71 -10.87
N ALA A 442 -1.04 17.38 -9.81
CA ALA A 442 -0.48 17.07 -8.50
C ALA A 442 0.42 15.82 -8.53
N ALA A 443 0.00 14.74 -9.22
CA ALA A 443 0.80 13.52 -9.33
C ALA A 443 2.08 13.71 -10.15
N HIS A 444 2.05 14.57 -11.16
CA HIS A 444 3.22 14.91 -11.99
C HIS A 444 4.11 16.00 -11.39
N HIS A 445 3.61 16.73 -10.37
CA HIS A 445 4.38 17.78 -9.72
C HIS A 445 5.63 17.21 -9.04
N PRO A 446 6.82 17.86 -9.21
CA PRO A 446 8.02 17.42 -8.53
C PRO A 446 7.89 17.55 -7.01
N ARG A 447 8.51 16.60 -6.29
CA ARG A 447 8.38 16.46 -4.84
C ARG A 447 9.73 16.44 -4.15
N ILE A 448 9.67 16.54 -2.83
CA ILE A 448 10.80 16.27 -1.94
C ILE A 448 10.50 15.03 -1.10
N ASP A 449 11.54 14.31 -0.69
CA ASP A 449 11.46 13.31 0.35
C ASP A 449 12.27 13.74 1.57
N VAL A 450 11.60 13.67 2.72
CA VAL A 450 12.16 13.96 4.03
C VAL A 450 11.72 12.82 4.95
N SER A 451 12.41 11.69 4.84
CA SER A 451 12.05 10.48 5.58
C SER A 451 12.89 10.26 6.84
N GLY A 452 13.32 11.36 7.48
CA GLY A 452 14.06 11.34 8.77
C GLY A 452 15.56 11.16 8.64
N GLY A 453 16.10 10.96 7.43
CA GLY A 453 17.53 10.96 7.18
C GLY A 453 18.20 12.36 7.33
N PRO A 454 19.53 12.43 7.30
CA PRO A 454 20.25 13.71 7.39
C PRO A 454 20.09 14.57 6.14
N VAL A 455 19.69 14.00 5.02
CA VAL A 455 19.62 14.64 3.70
C VAL A 455 18.18 14.77 3.24
N ILE A 456 17.85 15.86 2.55
CA ILE A 456 16.58 16.02 1.84
C ILE A 456 16.80 15.54 0.40
N THR A 457 16.04 14.52 -0.02
CA THR A 457 16.02 14.08 -1.42
C THR A 457 15.08 14.97 -2.22
N VAL A 458 15.53 15.48 -3.34
CA VAL A 458 14.82 16.49 -4.15
C VAL A 458 14.71 16.00 -5.58
N ASP A 459 13.49 16.01 -6.12
CA ASP A 459 13.25 15.77 -7.54
C ASP A 459 14.01 16.82 -8.36
N ASP A 460 14.80 16.38 -9.33
CA ASP A 460 15.72 17.22 -10.11
C ASP A 460 15.01 18.25 -11.00
N ARG A 461 13.69 18.12 -11.21
CA ARG A 461 12.83 19.08 -11.91
C ARG A 461 12.47 20.32 -11.07
N LEU A 462 12.72 20.30 -9.75
CA LEU A 462 12.51 21.47 -8.91
C LEU A 462 13.51 22.59 -9.24
N PRO A 463 13.07 23.87 -9.30
CA PRO A 463 13.92 24.99 -9.67
C PRO A 463 15.02 25.25 -8.63
N SER A 464 16.12 25.88 -9.07
CA SER A 464 17.28 26.18 -8.21
C SER A 464 16.93 26.99 -6.96
N SER A 465 15.95 27.88 -7.05
CA SER A 465 15.48 28.66 -5.90
C SER A 465 14.91 27.78 -4.77
N VAL A 466 14.24 26.67 -5.12
CA VAL A 466 13.76 25.68 -4.14
C VAL A 466 14.93 24.95 -3.50
N LEU A 467 15.93 24.54 -4.29
CA LEU A 467 17.12 23.87 -3.76
C LEU A 467 17.89 24.77 -2.78
N GLU A 468 18.04 26.06 -3.11
CA GLU A 468 18.70 27.04 -2.23
C GLU A 468 17.95 27.19 -0.91
N ALA A 469 16.63 27.30 -0.95
CA ALA A 469 15.80 27.38 0.25
C ALA A 469 15.89 26.10 1.10
N LEU A 470 15.86 24.91 0.49
CA LEU A 470 15.98 23.63 1.18
C LEU A 470 17.33 23.44 1.87
N ARG A 471 18.43 23.95 1.27
CA ARG A 471 19.78 23.92 1.88
C ARG A 471 19.87 24.69 3.19
N THR A 472 18.97 25.64 3.45
CA THR A 472 18.88 26.30 4.74
C THR A 472 18.29 25.40 5.85
N VAL A 473 17.59 24.34 5.44
CA VAL A 473 16.95 23.37 6.35
C VAL A 473 17.87 22.16 6.61
N ALA A 474 18.46 21.58 5.57
CA ALA A 474 19.38 20.44 5.65
C ALA A 474 20.19 20.29 4.35
N PRO A 475 21.24 19.42 4.33
CA PRO A 475 21.88 19.00 3.09
C PRO A 475 20.86 18.44 2.08
N VAL A 476 21.09 18.71 0.79
CA VAL A 476 20.16 18.37 -0.30
C VAL A 476 20.86 17.47 -1.30
N GLU A 477 20.19 16.39 -1.68
CA GLU A 477 20.57 15.50 -2.78
C GLU A 477 19.52 15.60 -3.90
N ARG A 478 19.97 15.96 -5.11
CA ARG A 478 19.11 15.95 -6.31
C ARG A 478 19.11 14.58 -6.93
N VAL A 479 17.92 14.06 -7.21
CA VAL A 479 17.75 12.76 -7.86
C VAL A 479 16.68 12.84 -8.94
N GLU A 480 16.83 12.03 -9.97
CA GLU A 480 15.76 11.82 -10.93
C GLU A 480 14.62 11.04 -10.27
N HIS A 481 13.38 11.46 -10.50
CA HIS A 481 12.21 10.63 -10.21
C HIS A 481 12.04 9.63 -11.36
N ALA A 482 12.57 8.45 -11.18
CA ALA A 482 12.65 7.38 -12.18
C ALA A 482 11.92 6.12 -11.70
N ILE A 483 11.67 5.21 -12.64
CA ILE A 483 11.12 3.88 -12.32
C ILE A 483 12.13 3.10 -11.44
N LEU A 484 13.41 3.20 -11.76
CA LEU A 484 14.53 2.62 -11.02
C LEU A 484 15.78 3.51 -11.17
N PRO A 485 16.50 3.81 -10.07
CA PRO A 485 16.17 3.43 -8.69
C PRO A 485 14.92 4.14 -8.15
N VAL A 486 14.21 3.50 -7.21
CA VAL A 486 13.02 4.07 -6.58
C VAL A 486 13.44 5.10 -5.52
N ASN A 487 13.44 6.38 -5.88
CA ASN A 487 13.85 7.48 -5.00
C ASN A 487 12.69 8.10 -4.21
N PHE A 488 11.45 7.93 -4.68
CA PHE A 488 10.24 8.49 -4.06
C PHE A 488 9.22 7.39 -3.79
N ALA A 489 8.31 7.63 -2.85
CA ALA A 489 7.14 6.77 -2.65
C ALA A 489 6.20 6.83 -3.86
N CYS A 490 5.40 5.78 -4.04
CA CYS A 490 4.38 5.67 -5.09
C CYS A 490 3.00 6.00 -4.52
N PRO A 491 2.57 7.28 -4.49
CA PRO A 491 1.24 7.65 -4.04
C PRO A 491 0.17 7.38 -5.10
N ASN A 492 -1.06 7.26 -4.63
CA ASN A 492 -2.25 7.38 -5.46
C ASN A 492 -3.32 8.18 -4.73
N LEU A 493 -4.24 8.75 -5.48
CA LEU A 493 -5.36 9.49 -4.93
C LEU A 493 -6.60 9.43 -5.83
N ILE A 494 -7.76 9.70 -5.21
CA ILE A 494 -9.01 10.07 -5.86
C ILE A 494 -9.48 11.37 -5.24
N ALA A 495 -9.83 12.35 -6.06
CA ALA A 495 -10.56 13.55 -5.66
C ALA A 495 -11.98 13.51 -6.23
N ARG A 496 -12.96 14.05 -5.49
CA ARG A 496 -14.37 14.13 -5.90
C ARG A 496 -14.82 15.59 -5.92
N THR A 497 -15.33 16.03 -7.06
CA THR A 497 -15.85 17.38 -7.27
C THR A 497 -17.17 17.29 -8.03
N GLU A 498 -18.23 17.91 -7.51
CA GLU A 498 -19.57 17.95 -8.14
C GLU A 498 -20.10 16.55 -8.55
N GLY A 499 -19.83 15.56 -7.69
CA GLY A 499 -20.26 14.17 -7.91
C GLY A 499 -19.44 13.37 -8.92
N GLU A 500 -18.38 13.95 -9.49
CA GLU A 500 -17.42 13.24 -10.34
C GLU A 500 -16.14 12.92 -9.56
N CYS A 501 -15.70 11.66 -9.64
CA CYS A 501 -14.43 11.21 -9.07
C CYS A 501 -13.34 11.26 -10.14
N THR A 502 -12.18 11.82 -9.81
CA THR A 502 -10.96 11.79 -10.65
C THR A 502 -9.84 11.12 -9.87
N GLY A 503 -9.33 10.01 -10.40
CA GLY A 503 -8.27 9.23 -9.80
C GLY A 503 -6.97 9.28 -10.59
N ILE A 504 -5.84 9.20 -9.89
CA ILE A 504 -4.50 9.09 -10.48
C ILE A 504 -3.60 8.25 -9.60
N SER A 505 -2.71 7.49 -10.23
CA SER A 505 -1.62 6.78 -9.58
C SER A 505 -0.27 7.46 -9.81
N ASP A 506 0.75 7.05 -9.06
CA ASP A 506 2.13 7.55 -9.24
C ASP A 506 2.62 7.36 -10.68
N VAL A 507 3.30 8.38 -11.19
CA VAL A 507 3.76 8.44 -12.58
C VAL A 507 4.81 7.39 -12.87
N MET A 508 5.73 7.13 -11.92
CA MET A 508 6.85 6.21 -12.09
C MET A 508 6.58 4.78 -11.63
N SER A 509 5.33 4.45 -11.26
CA SER A 509 4.91 3.06 -11.01
C SER A 509 4.37 2.47 -12.32
N PRO A 510 5.10 1.59 -13.03
CA PRO A 510 4.77 1.22 -14.41
C PRO A 510 3.47 0.44 -14.53
N TRP A 511 3.13 -0.37 -13.54
CA TRP A 511 1.92 -1.20 -13.53
C TRP A 511 0.70 -0.53 -12.91
N SER A 512 0.87 0.59 -12.23
CA SER A 512 -0.23 1.29 -11.56
C SER A 512 -1.21 1.90 -12.55
N ALA A 513 -2.49 1.94 -12.17
CA ALA A 513 -3.54 2.55 -12.96
C ALA A 513 -4.62 3.19 -12.10
N ALA A 514 -5.28 4.18 -12.69
CA ALA A 514 -6.58 4.68 -12.30
C ALA A 514 -7.60 4.28 -13.37
N LEU A 515 -8.72 3.72 -12.96
CA LEU A 515 -9.78 3.26 -13.86
C LEU A 515 -11.13 3.80 -13.39
N ALA A 516 -12.00 4.14 -14.33
CA ALA A 516 -13.37 4.61 -14.07
C ALA A 516 -14.40 3.55 -14.49
N ALA A 517 -15.37 3.31 -13.61
CA ALA A 517 -16.47 2.38 -13.89
C ALA A 517 -17.44 2.96 -14.93
N ARG A 518 -17.95 2.08 -15.78
CA ARG A 518 -19.04 2.39 -16.72
C ARG A 518 -20.40 2.33 -16.01
N PRO A 519 -21.45 2.95 -16.59
CA PRO A 519 -22.80 2.76 -16.07
C PRO A 519 -23.17 1.28 -16.04
N SER A 520 -23.70 0.79 -14.92
CA SER A 520 -24.28 -0.56 -14.88
C SER A 520 -25.37 -0.67 -15.94
N PRO A 521 -25.41 -1.75 -16.75
CA PRO A 521 -26.51 -1.95 -17.67
C PRO A 521 -27.82 -1.97 -16.88
N SER A 522 -28.74 -1.08 -17.24
CA SER A 522 -30.06 -1.01 -16.59
C SER A 522 -30.72 -2.40 -16.71
N ARG A 523 -31.25 -2.95 -15.59
CA ARG A 523 -31.97 -4.23 -15.52
C ARG A 523 -33.23 -4.32 -16.41
N SER A 524 -33.46 -3.34 -17.30
CA SER A 524 -34.66 -3.21 -18.13
C SER A 524 -34.56 -3.85 -19.53
N GLN A 525 -33.51 -4.61 -19.85
CA GLN A 525 -33.39 -5.24 -21.20
C GLN A 525 -33.31 -6.78 -21.18
N SER A 526 -33.65 -7.47 -20.09
CA SER A 526 -33.72 -8.95 -20.07
C SER A 526 -35.15 -9.48 -19.96
N ALA A 527 -36.15 -8.75 -20.48
CA ALA A 527 -37.52 -9.22 -20.61
C ALA A 527 -38.03 -8.83 -21.99
N ALA A 528 -37.54 -9.51 -23.03
CA ALA A 528 -38.15 -9.62 -24.34
C ALA A 528 -37.76 -10.96 -24.97
#